data_2ce13cbf7a24db5ff70427dd13302422
#
_entry.id   2ce13cbf7a24db5ff70427dd13302422
#
_cell.length_a   1.000
_cell.length_b   1.000
_cell.length_c   1.000
_cell.angle_alpha   90.00
_cell.angle_beta   90.00
_cell.angle_gamma   90.00
#
_symmetry.space_group_name_H-M   'P 1'
#
loop_
_entity.id
_entity.type
_entity.pdbx_description
1 polymer ?
#
loop_
_entity_poly.entity_id
_entity_poly.type
_entity_poly.pdbx_seq_one_letter_code
_entity_poly.pdbx_strand_id
1 'polypeptide(L)'
;MNIENSLKELGLSNHNIGTSTGSNYFSDGEKISSCSPVDGKEIGTVSTTTFEDYNKVIEIAQSAFKYWKTVPAPQRGEIVRQFGNKLRDLKEPLGVLVS
;
A
#
# COMPACT_ATOMS: atom_id res chain seq x y z
N MET A 1 -16.55 3.31 -13.43
CA MET A 1 -16.31 2.57 -12.18
C MET A 1 -16.50 3.51 -11.00
N ASN A 2 -17.21 3.09 -9.96
CA ASN A 2 -17.40 3.93 -8.79
C ASN A 2 -16.33 3.65 -7.71
N ILE A 3 -16.28 4.51 -6.68
CA ILE A 3 -15.29 4.40 -5.61
C ILE A 3 -15.38 3.07 -4.86
N GLU A 4 -16.59 2.62 -4.57
CA GLU A 4 -16.79 1.36 -3.82
C GLU A 4 -16.24 0.17 -4.58
N ASN A 5 -16.52 0.08 -5.87
CA ASN A 5 -16.00 -0.98 -6.72
C ASN A 5 -14.47 -0.91 -6.85
N SER A 6 -13.93 0.30 -6.94
CA SER A 6 -12.48 0.50 -7.03
C SER A 6 -11.77 0.04 -5.77
N LEU A 7 -12.30 0.40 -4.59
CA LEU A 7 -11.74 -0.03 -3.32
C LEU A 7 -11.75 -1.56 -3.21
N LYS A 8 -12.86 -2.18 -3.59
CA LYS A 8 -13.02 -3.63 -3.54
C LYS A 8 -12.05 -4.33 -4.46
N GLU A 9 -11.89 -3.84 -5.69
CA GLU A 9 -10.98 -4.41 -6.67
C GLU A 9 -9.51 -4.29 -6.25
N LEU A 10 -9.17 -3.20 -5.53
CA LEU A 10 -7.83 -3.00 -5.00
C LEU A 10 -7.58 -3.75 -3.68
N GLY A 11 -8.59 -4.44 -3.15
CA GLY A 11 -8.46 -5.15 -1.89
C GLY A 11 -8.51 -4.24 -0.66
N LEU A 12 -9.05 -3.05 -0.84
CA LEU A 12 -9.17 -2.07 0.25
C LEU A 12 -10.56 -2.12 0.88
N SER A 13 -10.67 -1.63 2.11
CA SER A 13 -11.93 -1.55 2.83
C SER A 13 -12.19 -0.11 3.29
N ASN A 14 -13.25 0.08 4.09
CA ASN A 14 -13.54 1.40 4.66
C ASN A 14 -12.48 1.84 5.66
N HIS A 15 -11.86 0.87 6.35
CA HIS A 15 -10.76 1.13 7.26
C HIS A 15 -9.57 0.28 6.85
N ASN A 16 -8.40 0.92 6.73
CA ASN A 16 -7.19 0.27 6.26
C ASN A 16 -6.04 0.51 7.23
N ILE A 17 -5.13 -0.45 7.29
CA ILE A 17 -3.93 -0.36 8.12
C ILE A 17 -2.82 0.25 7.28
N GLY A 18 -2.17 1.29 7.81
CA GLY A 18 -1.22 2.11 7.07
C GLY A 18 0.22 1.61 7.04
N THR A 19 0.52 0.52 7.74
CA THR A 19 1.88 -0.02 7.83
C THR A 19 1.90 -1.47 7.39
N SER A 20 2.89 -1.83 6.57
CA SER A 20 3.03 -3.21 6.10
C SER A 20 4.50 -3.58 5.92
N THR A 21 4.82 -4.84 6.19
CA THR A 21 6.12 -5.44 5.86
C THR A 21 5.99 -6.46 4.74
N GLY A 22 4.89 -6.39 3.98
CA GLY A 22 4.57 -7.29 2.89
C GLY A 22 3.45 -8.25 3.28
N SER A 23 3.74 -9.21 4.13
CA SER A 23 2.76 -10.19 4.59
C SER A 23 2.05 -9.78 5.88
N ASN A 24 2.65 -8.89 6.66
CA ASN A 24 2.11 -8.42 7.93
C ASN A 24 1.67 -6.97 7.83
N TYR A 25 0.51 -6.66 8.42
CA TYR A 25 -0.05 -5.31 8.46
C TYR A 25 -0.24 -4.93 9.93
N PHE A 26 0.27 -3.76 10.31
CA PHE A 26 0.15 -3.28 11.68
C PHE A 26 0.27 -1.76 11.70
N SER A 27 -0.51 -1.09 12.53
CA SER A 27 -0.31 0.32 12.85
C SER A 27 -1.23 0.71 14.00
N ASP A 28 -0.67 1.39 14.97
CA ASP A 28 -1.35 1.80 16.20
C ASP A 28 -1.57 3.31 16.28
N GLY A 29 -1.28 4.04 15.21
CA GLY A 29 -1.45 5.49 15.18
C GLY A 29 -2.90 5.93 15.02
N GLU A 30 -3.10 7.24 15.09
CA GLU A 30 -4.42 7.82 14.89
C GLU A 30 -4.93 7.56 13.48
N LYS A 31 -6.24 7.42 13.36
CA LYS A 31 -6.88 7.25 12.06
C LYS A 31 -7.00 8.59 11.34
N ILE A 32 -6.73 8.60 10.05
CA ILE A 32 -6.99 9.75 9.19
C ILE A 32 -8.05 9.37 8.18
N SER A 33 -8.92 10.34 7.87
CA SER A 33 -9.99 10.16 6.90
C SER A 33 -9.59 10.77 5.58
N SER A 34 -9.94 10.10 4.48
CA SER A 34 -9.81 10.65 3.14
C SER A 34 -11.19 10.96 2.59
N CYS A 35 -11.35 12.17 2.08
CA CYS A 35 -12.63 12.65 1.55
C CYS A 35 -12.52 12.90 0.06
N SER A 36 -13.61 12.62 -0.66
CA SER A 36 -13.66 12.90 -2.09
C SER A 36 -13.70 14.40 -2.36
N PRO A 37 -12.90 14.91 -3.30
CA PRO A 37 -12.99 16.32 -3.69
C PRO A 37 -14.27 16.63 -4.47
N VAL A 38 -15.00 15.63 -4.93
CA VAL A 38 -16.22 15.82 -5.71
C VAL A 38 -17.40 16.20 -4.83
N ASP A 39 -17.60 15.48 -3.73
CA ASP A 39 -18.77 15.67 -2.85
C ASP A 39 -18.41 15.85 -1.37
N GLY A 40 -17.14 15.77 -1.01
CA GLY A 40 -16.69 15.91 0.37
C GLY A 40 -16.98 14.71 1.26
N LYS A 41 -17.54 13.64 0.72
CA LYS A 41 -17.86 12.46 1.51
C LYS A 41 -16.61 11.63 1.81
N GLU A 42 -16.61 11.00 2.98
CA GLU A 42 -15.51 10.14 3.39
C GLU A 42 -15.46 8.90 2.49
N ILE A 43 -14.26 8.63 1.94
CA ILE A 43 -14.01 7.45 1.13
C ILE A 43 -13.57 6.29 2.01
N GLY A 44 -12.75 6.56 3.00
CA GLY A 44 -12.21 5.55 3.89
C GLY A 44 -11.27 6.16 4.92
N THR A 45 -10.78 5.33 5.83
CA THR A 45 -9.84 5.73 6.86
C THR A 45 -8.59 4.86 6.80
N VAL A 46 -7.48 5.41 7.29
CA VAL A 46 -6.20 4.71 7.37
C VAL A 46 -5.64 4.92 8.78
N SER A 47 -5.17 3.85 9.41
CA SER A 47 -4.42 3.95 10.66
C SER A 47 -3.02 4.43 10.33
N THR A 48 -2.57 5.50 10.99
CA THR A 48 -1.26 6.07 10.73
C THR A 48 -0.16 5.25 11.40
N THR A 49 1.07 5.40 10.89
CA THR A 49 2.24 4.69 11.38
C THR A 49 2.83 5.43 12.57
N THR A 50 3.02 4.74 13.69
CA THR A 50 3.70 5.32 14.86
C THR A 50 5.22 5.25 14.66
N PHE A 51 5.96 5.95 15.54
CA PHE A 51 7.42 5.89 15.53
C PHE A 51 7.92 4.45 15.77
N GLU A 52 7.27 3.73 16.65
CA GLU A 52 7.61 2.32 16.93
C GLU A 52 7.36 1.44 15.72
N ASP A 53 6.21 1.62 15.05
CA ASP A 53 5.87 0.90 13.82
C ASP A 53 6.92 1.17 12.74
N TYR A 54 7.31 2.43 12.58
CA TYR A 54 8.32 2.83 11.60
C TYR A 54 9.66 2.12 11.87
N ASN A 55 10.12 2.14 13.12
CA ASN A 55 11.38 1.49 13.47
C ASN A 55 11.34 -0.01 13.19
N LYS A 56 10.20 -0.65 13.45
CA LYS A 56 10.02 -2.08 13.18
C LYS A 56 10.11 -2.38 11.69
N VAL A 57 9.50 -1.54 10.85
CA VAL A 57 9.57 -1.69 9.39
C VAL A 57 11.01 -1.56 8.91
N ILE A 58 11.75 -0.58 9.41
CA ILE A 58 13.16 -0.36 9.03
C ILE A 58 14.04 -1.55 9.43
N GLU A 59 13.85 -2.10 10.64
CA GLU A 59 14.57 -3.29 11.07
C GLU A 59 14.34 -4.47 10.14
N ILE A 60 13.08 -4.73 9.82
CA ILE A 60 12.71 -5.83 8.94
C ILE A 60 13.27 -5.59 7.53
N ALA A 61 13.20 -4.34 7.05
CA ALA A 61 13.74 -3.97 5.74
C ALA A 61 15.25 -4.18 5.67
N GLN A 62 16.00 -3.84 6.73
CA GLN A 62 17.45 -4.07 6.78
C GLN A 62 17.78 -5.56 6.75
N SER A 63 17.01 -6.37 7.45
CA SER A 63 17.19 -7.83 7.43
C SER A 63 16.90 -8.40 6.03
N ALA A 64 15.85 -7.92 5.39
CA ALA A 64 15.52 -8.32 4.02
C ALA A 64 16.59 -7.89 3.02
N PHE A 65 17.20 -6.72 3.22
CA PHE A 65 18.24 -6.21 2.34
C PHE A 65 19.49 -7.10 2.33
N LYS A 66 19.82 -7.72 3.45
CA LYS A 66 20.98 -8.63 3.52
C LYS A 66 20.86 -9.77 2.52
N TYR A 67 19.65 -10.26 2.30
CA TYR A 67 19.39 -11.28 1.28
C TYR A 67 19.22 -10.63 -0.10
N TRP A 68 18.43 -9.57 -0.20
CA TRP A 68 18.07 -8.94 -1.46
C TRP A 68 19.28 -8.47 -2.25
N LYS A 69 20.26 -7.89 -1.55
CA LYS A 69 21.48 -7.42 -2.22
C LYS A 69 22.29 -8.54 -2.88
N THR A 70 22.10 -9.80 -2.46
CA THR A 70 22.77 -10.95 -3.07
C THR A 70 22.03 -11.49 -4.29
N VAL A 71 20.79 -11.06 -4.50
CA VAL A 71 19.99 -11.49 -5.66
C VAL A 71 20.57 -10.84 -6.92
N PRO A 72 20.85 -11.62 -7.98
CA PRO A 72 21.38 -11.06 -9.22
C PRO A 72 20.47 -9.99 -9.82
N ALA A 73 21.06 -8.96 -10.43
CA ALA A 73 20.33 -7.83 -11.00
C ALA A 73 19.21 -8.25 -11.97
N PRO A 74 19.42 -9.23 -12.88
CA PRO A 74 18.31 -9.66 -13.76
C PRO A 74 17.12 -10.22 -13.01
N GLN A 75 17.33 -10.95 -11.92
CA GLN A 75 16.26 -11.50 -11.10
C GLN A 75 15.51 -10.40 -10.34
N ARG A 76 16.24 -9.39 -9.84
CA ARG A 76 15.63 -8.23 -9.20
C ARG A 76 14.77 -7.45 -10.19
N GLY A 77 15.27 -7.28 -11.42
CA GLY A 77 14.54 -6.62 -12.48
C GLY A 77 13.24 -7.36 -12.85
N GLU A 78 13.27 -8.69 -12.81
CA GLU A 78 12.06 -9.49 -13.08
C GLU A 78 10.97 -9.22 -12.05
N ILE A 79 11.31 -9.08 -10.76
CA ILE A 79 10.34 -8.77 -9.72
C ILE A 79 9.77 -7.37 -9.94
N VAL A 80 10.61 -6.40 -10.28
CA VAL A 80 10.16 -5.04 -10.61
C VAL A 80 9.23 -5.04 -11.83
N ARG A 81 9.54 -5.85 -12.83
CA ARG A 81 8.69 -6.00 -14.01
C ARG A 81 7.29 -6.52 -13.64
N GLN A 82 7.22 -7.53 -12.79
CA GLN A 82 5.95 -8.07 -12.32
C GLN A 82 5.15 -7.02 -11.55
N PHE A 83 5.82 -6.23 -10.72
CA PHE A 83 5.20 -5.13 -9.99
C PHE A 83 4.61 -4.09 -10.97
N GLY A 84 5.37 -3.71 -11.98
CA GLY A 84 4.91 -2.77 -13.00
C GLY A 84 3.69 -3.30 -13.78
N ASN A 85 3.70 -4.58 -14.12
CA ASN A 85 2.55 -5.20 -14.80
C ASN A 85 1.31 -5.19 -13.91
N LYS A 86 1.47 -5.43 -12.61
CA LYS A 86 0.35 -5.39 -11.67
C LYS A 86 -0.24 -3.98 -11.56
N LEU A 87 0.61 -2.97 -11.54
CA LEU A 87 0.13 -1.58 -11.57
C LEU A 87 -0.66 -1.28 -12.84
N ARG A 88 -0.20 -1.80 -13.98
CA ARG A 88 -0.89 -1.62 -15.25
C ARG A 88 -2.27 -2.29 -15.24
N ASP A 89 -2.35 -3.49 -14.70
CA ASP A 89 -3.61 -4.22 -14.59
C ASP A 89 -4.63 -3.50 -13.70
N LEU A 90 -4.14 -2.78 -12.69
CA LEU A 90 -4.99 -2.06 -11.73
C LEU A 90 -5.10 -0.56 -12.04
N LYS A 91 -4.69 -0.14 -13.23
CA LYS A 91 -4.66 1.28 -13.63
C LYS A 91 -6.02 1.97 -13.45
N GLU A 92 -7.09 1.34 -13.88
CA GLU A 92 -8.43 1.92 -13.80
C GLU A 92 -8.89 2.17 -12.37
N PRO A 93 -8.92 1.14 -11.48
CA PRO A 93 -9.35 1.39 -10.11
C PRO A 93 -8.41 2.34 -9.36
N LEU A 94 -7.11 2.31 -9.63
CA LEU A 94 -6.17 3.26 -9.02
C LEU A 94 -6.47 4.69 -9.47
N GLY A 95 -6.75 4.88 -10.76
CA GLY A 95 -7.07 6.21 -11.28
C GLY A 95 -8.35 6.77 -10.69
N VAL A 96 -9.37 5.95 -10.51
CA VAL A 96 -10.62 6.37 -9.87
C VAL A 96 -10.39 6.77 -8.42
N LEU A 97 -9.57 6.00 -7.71
CA LEU A 97 -9.29 6.28 -6.29
C LEU A 97 -8.54 7.60 -6.12
N VAL A 98 -7.58 7.88 -7.00
CA VAL A 98 -6.78 9.12 -6.93
C VAL A 98 -7.61 10.35 -7.25
N SER A 99 -8.52 10.26 -8.20
CA SER A 99 -9.35 11.40 -8.59
C SER A 99 -10.63 11.46 -7.79
#